data_b6bb33c3764e33b8889a5b239a0e3d36
#
_entry.id   b6bb33c3764e33b8889a5b239a0e3d36
#
_cell.length_a   1.000
_cell.length_b   1.000
_cell.length_c   1.000
_cell.angle_alpha   90.00
_cell.angle_beta   90.00
_cell.angle_gamma   90.00
#
_symmetry.space_group_name_H-M   'P 1'
#
loop_
_entity.id
_entity.type
_entity.pdbx_description
1 polymer ?
#
loop_
_entity_poly.entity_id
_entity_poly.type
_entity_poly.pdbx_seq_one_letter_code
_entity_poly.pdbx_strand_id
1 'polypeptide(L)'
;MKVITVEQVQVGDREVWTRTITDADVVMYGGLIGDRGPLHLDEEFAASTRFGGRIAYGMQCGGYIGATLAQLLGVGSAYVSQNLRFRGPVRIGDRITVETVVTGKDEDRRRVFVDTTVSKNGGEVVVEGEAELVMFPVDGES
;
A
#
# COMPACT_ATOMS: atom_id res chain seq x y z
N MET A 1 17.67 -0.49 -0.62
CA MET A 1 16.90 0.72 -0.99
C MET A 1 17.87 1.85 -1.26
N LYS A 2 17.53 2.73 -2.20
CA LYS A 2 18.33 3.90 -2.52
C LYS A 2 18.15 4.99 -1.48
N VAL A 3 19.15 5.85 -1.30
CA VAL A 3 18.98 7.14 -0.63
C VAL A 3 18.79 8.16 -1.73
N ILE A 4 17.68 8.89 -1.69
CA ILE A 4 17.37 9.96 -2.61
C ILE A 4 16.91 11.19 -1.84
N THR A 5 17.15 12.37 -2.41
CA THR A 5 16.73 13.64 -1.82
C THR A 5 15.44 14.13 -2.46
N VAL A 6 14.73 15.06 -1.80
CA VAL A 6 13.50 15.63 -2.37
C VAL A 6 13.74 16.31 -3.70
N GLU A 7 14.90 16.90 -3.91
CA GLU A 7 15.29 17.55 -5.17
C GLU A 7 15.38 16.55 -6.34
N GLN A 8 15.77 15.31 -6.04
CA GLN A 8 15.89 14.24 -7.05
C GLN A 8 14.54 13.64 -7.44
N VAL A 9 13.51 13.77 -6.59
CA VAL A 9 12.16 13.29 -6.90
C VAL A 9 11.54 14.15 -8.00
N GLN A 10 10.92 13.51 -8.98
CA GLN A 10 10.24 14.18 -10.08
C GLN A 10 8.77 13.77 -10.16
N VAL A 11 7.90 14.71 -10.53
CA VAL A 11 6.51 14.40 -10.86
C VAL A 11 6.49 13.38 -12.00
N GLY A 12 5.69 12.30 -11.79
CA GLY A 12 5.64 11.16 -12.70
C GLY A 12 6.56 10.01 -12.33
N ASP A 13 7.47 10.19 -11.36
CA ASP A 13 8.21 9.05 -10.80
C ASP A 13 7.22 8.01 -10.27
N ARG A 14 7.54 6.74 -10.52
CA ARG A 14 6.56 5.67 -10.38
C ARG A 14 7.22 4.40 -9.88
N GLU A 15 6.50 3.68 -9.02
CA GLU A 15 6.85 2.33 -8.59
C GLU A 15 5.63 1.42 -8.71
N VAL A 16 5.86 0.19 -9.14
CA VAL A 16 4.82 -0.84 -9.32
C VAL A 16 5.27 -2.12 -8.65
N TRP A 17 4.35 -2.74 -7.92
CA TRP A 17 4.60 -4.00 -7.25
C TRP A 17 3.39 -4.93 -7.42
N THR A 18 3.65 -6.19 -7.71
CA THR A 18 2.60 -7.19 -7.93
C THR A 18 2.81 -8.40 -7.02
N ARG A 19 1.72 -8.98 -6.57
CA ARG A 19 1.74 -10.16 -5.71
C ARG A 19 0.43 -10.93 -5.78
N THR A 20 0.49 -12.25 -5.67
CA THR A 20 -0.67 -13.07 -5.36
C THR A 20 -0.88 -13.09 -3.85
N ILE A 21 -2.09 -12.78 -3.39
CA ILE A 21 -2.44 -12.82 -1.97
C ILE A 21 -2.65 -14.27 -1.55
N THR A 22 -1.93 -14.70 -0.51
CA THR A 22 -1.99 -16.06 0.01
C THR A 22 -2.73 -16.11 1.35
N ASP A 23 -3.15 -17.30 1.74
CA ASP A 23 -3.70 -17.55 3.08
C ASP A 23 -2.71 -17.13 4.18
N ALA A 24 -1.43 -17.45 4.02
CA ALA A 24 -0.38 -17.06 4.95
C ALA A 24 -0.31 -15.54 5.13
N ASP A 25 -0.46 -14.76 4.07
CA ASP A 25 -0.45 -13.30 4.14
C ASP A 25 -1.57 -12.77 5.05
N VAL A 26 -2.77 -13.32 4.91
CA VAL A 26 -3.94 -12.89 5.69
C VAL A 26 -3.80 -13.29 7.16
N VAL A 27 -3.41 -14.54 7.41
CA VAL A 27 -3.24 -15.05 8.78
C VAL A 27 -2.12 -14.31 9.52
N MET A 28 -0.99 -14.08 8.87
CA MET A 28 0.14 -13.36 9.46
C MET A 28 -0.24 -11.90 9.77
N TYR A 29 -0.92 -11.23 8.86
CA TYR A 29 -1.36 -9.84 9.09
C TYR A 29 -2.32 -9.76 10.26
N GLY A 30 -3.34 -10.62 10.31
CA GLY A 30 -4.29 -10.69 11.42
C GLY A 30 -3.62 -10.95 12.77
N GLY A 31 -2.64 -11.85 12.78
CA GLY A 31 -1.85 -12.13 13.99
C GLY A 31 -1.01 -10.95 14.44
N LEU A 32 -0.40 -10.25 13.48
CA LEU A 32 0.45 -9.09 13.75
C LEU A 32 -0.32 -7.92 14.37
N ILE A 33 -1.52 -7.62 13.85
CA ILE A 33 -2.31 -6.47 14.31
C ILE A 33 -3.32 -6.83 15.41
N GLY A 34 -3.54 -8.12 15.67
CA GLY A 34 -4.49 -8.59 16.67
C GLY A 34 -5.96 -8.60 16.21
N ASP A 35 -6.24 -8.43 14.92
CA ASP A 35 -7.60 -8.56 14.37
C ASP A 35 -7.87 -10.00 13.96
N ARG A 36 -8.69 -10.69 14.72
CA ARG A 36 -9.11 -12.08 14.48
C ARG A 36 -10.53 -12.19 13.93
N GLY A 37 -10.98 -11.19 13.20
CA GLY A 37 -12.31 -11.15 12.62
C GLY A 37 -12.61 -12.36 11.74
N PRO A 38 -13.76 -13.01 11.90
CA PRO A 38 -14.08 -14.24 11.18
C PRO A 38 -14.28 -14.01 9.67
N LEU A 39 -14.56 -12.78 9.24
CA LEU A 39 -14.61 -12.45 7.81
C LEU A 39 -13.26 -12.75 7.11
N HIS A 40 -12.16 -12.66 7.83
CA HIS A 40 -10.83 -12.86 7.30
C HIS A 40 -10.28 -14.27 7.57
N LEU A 41 -10.72 -14.92 8.66
CA LEU A 41 -10.09 -16.13 9.19
C LEU A 41 -10.97 -17.38 9.18
N ASP A 42 -12.30 -17.24 9.06
CA ASP A 42 -13.26 -18.35 9.12
C ASP A 42 -14.00 -18.45 7.76
N GLU A 43 -13.64 -19.47 6.99
CA GLU A 43 -14.22 -19.68 5.67
C GLU A 43 -15.72 -19.93 5.69
N GLU A 44 -16.21 -20.71 6.65
CA GLU A 44 -17.65 -21.01 6.78
C GLU A 44 -18.44 -19.74 7.11
N PHE A 45 -17.96 -18.95 8.06
CA PHE A 45 -18.55 -17.66 8.37
C PHE A 45 -18.52 -16.72 7.17
N ALA A 46 -17.36 -16.56 6.56
CA ALA A 46 -17.18 -15.65 5.44
C ALA A 46 -18.03 -16.03 4.22
N ALA A 47 -18.18 -17.33 3.97
CA ALA A 47 -19.05 -17.83 2.90
C ALA A 47 -20.53 -17.49 3.10
N SER A 48 -20.97 -17.34 4.35
CA SER A 48 -22.34 -16.93 4.67
C SER A 48 -22.60 -15.44 4.53
N THR A 49 -21.56 -14.64 4.31
CA THR A 49 -21.67 -13.19 4.11
C THR A 49 -21.85 -12.83 2.64
N ARG A 50 -22.17 -11.55 2.38
CA ARG A 50 -22.24 -11.01 1.00
C ARG A 50 -20.94 -11.19 0.21
N PHE A 51 -19.81 -11.42 0.89
CA PHE A 51 -18.51 -11.62 0.23
C PHE A 51 -18.33 -13.04 -0.31
N GLY A 52 -19.09 -14.01 0.19
CA GLY A 52 -19.08 -15.40 -0.30
C GLY A 52 -17.79 -16.17 -0.03
N GLY A 53 -16.90 -15.65 0.82
CA GLY A 53 -15.63 -16.25 1.17
C GLY A 53 -14.74 -15.26 1.90
N ARG A 54 -13.60 -15.75 2.41
CA ARG A 54 -12.64 -14.92 3.16
C ARG A 54 -12.05 -13.82 2.27
N ILE A 55 -11.88 -12.65 2.84
CA ILE A 55 -11.22 -11.51 2.18
C ILE A 55 -9.99 -11.08 2.98
N ALA A 56 -9.02 -10.49 2.29
CA ALA A 56 -7.88 -9.85 2.91
C ALA A 56 -8.32 -8.60 3.70
N TYR A 57 -7.51 -8.19 4.67
CA TYR A 57 -7.77 -6.96 5.41
C TYR A 57 -7.60 -5.74 4.49
N GLY A 58 -8.50 -4.78 4.60
CA GLY A 58 -8.37 -3.53 3.83
C GLY A 58 -7.06 -2.82 4.13
N MET A 59 -6.70 -2.68 5.40
CA MET A 59 -5.45 -2.04 5.82
C MET A 59 -4.20 -2.87 5.49
N GLN A 60 -4.33 -4.15 5.20
CA GLN A 60 -3.25 -4.95 4.62
C GLN A 60 -2.81 -4.38 3.27
N CYS A 61 -3.78 -3.98 2.44
CA CYS A 61 -3.50 -3.28 1.19
C CYS A 61 -2.80 -1.94 1.43
N GLY A 62 -3.19 -1.23 2.49
CA GLY A 62 -2.49 -0.02 2.94
C GLY A 62 -1.02 -0.28 3.26
N GLY A 63 -0.73 -1.40 3.89
CA GLY A 63 0.65 -1.84 4.16
C GLY A 63 1.46 -2.07 2.89
N TYR A 64 0.86 -2.69 1.87
CA TYR A 64 1.51 -2.88 0.57
C TYR A 64 1.79 -1.55 -0.15
N ILE A 65 0.87 -0.59 -0.04
CA ILE A 65 1.09 0.78 -0.52
C ILE A 65 2.32 1.39 0.18
N GLY A 66 2.38 1.31 1.51
CA GLY A 66 3.50 1.83 2.29
C GLY A 66 4.84 1.23 1.87
N ALA A 67 4.89 -0.07 1.65
CA ALA A 67 6.09 -0.76 1.18
C ALA A 67 6.50 -0.30 -0.23
N THR A 68 5.53 -0.08 -1.12
CA THR A 68 5.79 0.39 -2.48
C THR A 68 6.29 1.85 -2.47
N LEU A 69 5.74 2.69 -1.60
CA LEU A 69 6.23 4.07 -1.39
C LEU A 69 7.67 4.08 -0.87
N ALA A 70 8.03 3.16 0.01
CA ALA A 70 9.39 3.04 0.50
C ALA A 70 10.37 2.66 -0.62
N GLN A 71 9.96 1.84 -1.57
CA GLN A 71 10.76 1.54 -2.75
C GLN A 71 10.88 2.75 -3.68
N LEU A 72 9.80 3.50 -3.87
CA LEU A 72 9.77 4.68 -4.72
C LEU A 72 10.68 5.80 -4.19
N LEU A 73 10.54 6.13 -2.90
CA LEU A 73 11.19 7.29 -2.29
C LEU A 73 12.47 6.95 -1.53
N GLY A 74 12.74 5.66 -1.34
CA GLY A 74 13.96 5.19 -0.71
C GLY A 74 14.05 5.45 0.79
N VAL A 75 15.27 5.30 1.30
CA VAL A 75 15.60 5.56 2.70
C VAL A 75 15.50 7.06 2.96
N GLY A 76 14.96 7.44 4.11
CA GLY A 76 14.80 8.85 4.47
C GLY A 76 13.43 9.42 4.13
N SER A 77 12.45 8.57 3.87
CA SER A 77 11.05 8.97 3.72
C SER A 77 10.19 8.44 4.85
N ALA A 78 9.17 9.21 5.23
CA ALA A 78 8.19 8.79 6.23
C ALA A 78 6.80 9.34 5.90
N TYR A 79 5.78 8.58 6.24
CA TYR A 79 4.40 9.03 6.08
C TYR A 79 4.13 10.29 6.92
N VAL A 80 3.44 11.23 6.29
CA VAL A 80 2.71 12.32 6.96
C VAL A 80 1.23 11.98 6.99
N SER A 81 0.69 11.56 5.84
CA SER A 81 -0.71 11.16 5.74
C SER A 81 -0.93 10.17 4.60
N GLN A 82 -1.99 9.40 4.73
CA GLN A 82 -2.51 8.53 3.69
C GLN A 82 -4.03 8.52 3.83
N ASN A 83 -4.75 8.86 2.78
CA ASN A 83 -6.15 8.50 2.71
C ASN A 83 -6.32 7.23 1.87
N LEU A 84 -7.36 6.49 2.17
CA LEU A 84 -7.71 5.25 1.47
C LEU A 84 -9.22 5.18 1.27
N ARG A 85 -9.63 4.79 0.06
CA ARG A 85 -11.00 4.42 -0.26
C ARG A 85 -10.99 2.96 -0.70
N PHE A 86 -11.81 2.15 -0.03
CA PHE A 86 -11.93 0.72 -0.30
C PHE A 86 -13.09 0.49 -1.26
N ARG A 87 -12.76 0.15 -2.51
CA ARG A 87 -13.73 0.01 -3.61
C ARG A 87 -14.24 -1.40 -3.78
N GLY A 88 -13.47 -2.39 -3.38
CA GLY A 88 -13.84 -3.79 -3.51
C GLY A 88 -12.95 -4.71 -2.68
N PRO A 89 -13.40 -5.96 -2.46
CA PRO A 89 -12.66 -6.92 -1.67
C PRO A 89 -11.47 -7.50 -2.45
N VAL A 90 -10.42 -7.81 -1.72
CA VAL A 90 -9.31 -8.64 -2.20
C VAL A 90 -9.46 -10.02 -1.57
N ARG A 91 -9.46 -11.05 -2.39
CA ARG A 91 -9.61 -12.44 -1.97
C ARG A 91 -8.27 -13.15 -1.92
N ILE A 92 -8.21 -14.20 -1.13
CA ILE A 92 -7.07 -15.14 -1.20
C ILE A 92 -7.02 -15.72 -2.62
N GLY A 93 -5.84 -15.66 -3.24
CA GLY A 93 -5.64 -16.07 -4.63
C GLY A 93 -5.71 -14.92 -5.65
N ASP A 94 -6.21 -13.75 -5.28
CA ASP A 94 -6.19 -12.59 -6.15
C ASP A 94 -4.75 -12.11 -6.37
N ARG A 95 -4.45 -11.75 -7.62
CA ARG A 95 -3.20 -11.08 -7.96
C ARG A 95 -3.43 -9.58 -7.90
N ILE A 96 -2.76 -8.93 -6.98
CA ILE A 96 -2.83 -7.47 -6.85
C ILE A 96 -1.66 -6.78 -7.51
N THR A 97 -1.90 -5.58 -8.00
CA THR A 97 -0.88 -4.64 -8.48
C THR A 97 -1.02 -3.35 -7.69
N VAL A 98 0.06 -2.98 -7.02
CA VAL A 98 0.17 -1.70 -6.29
C VAL A 98 0.94 -0.75 -7.17
N GLU A 99 0.39 0.43 -7.41
CA GLU A 99 1.04 1.49 -8.18
C GLU A 99 1.08 2.77 -7.36
N THR A 100 2.23 3.41 -7.35
CA THR A 100 2.46 4.69 -6.71
C THR A 100 3.10 5.65 -7.71
N VAL A 101 2.52 6.85 -7.86
CA VAL A 101 2.96 7.85 -8.83
C VAL A 101 3.07 9.21 -8.15
N VAL A 102 4.25 9.83 -8.23
CA VAL A 102 4.46 11.18 -7.69
C VAL A 102 3.64 12.19 -8.49
N THR A 103 2.80 12.95 -7.81
CA THR A 103 1.93 13.97 -8.40
C THR A 103 2.40 15.39 -8.12
N GLY A 104 3.24 15.57 -7.10
CA GLY A 104 3.75 16.88 -6.72
C GLY A 104 4.81 16.79 -5.64
N LYS A 105 5.50 17.90 -5.42
CA LYS A 105 6.44 18.05 -4.30
C LYS A 105 6.52 19.49 -3.84
N ASP A 106 6.93 19.66 -2.59
CA ASP A 106 7.29 20.94 -2.00
C ASP A 106 8.70 20.80 -1.41
N GLU A 107 9.70 21.31 -2.12
CA GLU A 107 11.10 21.17 -1.73
C GLU A 107 11.42 21.89 -0.43
N ASP A 108 10.85 23.07 -0.20
CA ASP A 108 11.09 23.88 1.00
C ASP A 108 10.63 23.15 2.27
N ARG A 109 9.48 22.46 2.18
CA ARG A 109 8.91 21.66 3.26
C ARG A 109 9.34 20.21 3.23
N ARG A 110 10.11 19.82 2.22
CA ARG A 110 10.54 18.42 1.99
C ARG A 110 9.36 17.44 1.91
N ARG A 111 8.28 17.84 1.23
CA ARG A 111 7.08 17.02 1.05
C ARG A 111 7.00 16.48 -0.36
N VAL A 112 6.50 15.24 -0.44
CA VAL A 112 6.19 14.57 -1.71
C VAL A 112 4.75 14.08 -1.64
N PHE A 113 4.01 14.31 -2.71
CA PHE A 113 2.61 13.92 -2.85
C PHE A 113 2.53 12.80 -3.88
N VAL A 114 1.81 11.73 -3.55
CA VAL A 114 1.82 10.50 -4.36
C VAL A 114 0.40 9.96 -4.48
N ASP A 115 -0.04 9.68 -5.70
CA ASP A 115 -1.23 8.87 -5.94
C ASP A 115 -0.92 7.40 -5.70
N THR A 116 -1.83 6.71 -5.02
CA THR A 116 -1.67 5.32 -4.63
C THR A 116 -2.89 4.51 -5.05
N THR A 117 -2.66 3.39 -5.72
CA THR A 117 -3.73 2.54 -6.25
C THR A 117 -3.38 1.07 -6.06
N VAL A 118 -4.36 0.29 -5.65
CA VAL A 118 -4.30 -1.18 -5.68
C VAL A 118 -5.37 -1.67 -6.62
N SER A 119 -4.98 -2.44 -7.62
CA SER A 119 -5.89 -3.11 -8.54
C SER A 119 -5.70 -4.62 -8.45
N LYS A 120 -6.68 -5.39 -8.92
CA LYS A 120 -6.62 -6.84 -8.94
C LYS A 120 -6.97 -7.42 -10.30
N ASN A 121 -6.40 -8.58 -10.58
CA ASN A 121 -6.79 -9.46 -11.70
C ASN A 121 -6.93 -8.73 -13.05
N GLY A 122 -6.00 -7.83 -13.33
CA GLY A 122 -5.90 -7.17 -14.63
C GLY A 122 -6.59 -5.83 -14.75
N GLY A 123 -7.00 -5.18 -13.63
CA GLY A 123 -7.36 -3.79 -13.71
C GLY A 123 -8.52 -3.29 -12.84
N GLU A 124 -9.21 -4.15 -12.11
CA GLU A 124 -10.24 -3.70 -11.16
C GLU A 124 -9.58 -2.99 -9.97
N VAL A 125 -9.84 -1.69 -9.82
CA VAL A 125 -9.36 -0.91 -8.68
C VAL A 125 -10.11 -1.32 -7.41
N VAL A 126 -9.37 -1.74 -6.39
CA VAL A 126 -9.92 -2.19 -5.11
C VAL A 126 -9.61 -1.24 -3.97
N VAL A 127 -8.49 -0.52 -4.03
CA VAL A 127 -8.13 0.53 -3.07
C VAL A 127 -7.48 1.68 -3.83
N GLU A 128 -7.85 2.90 -3.48
CA GLU A 128 -7.22 4.10 -4.04
C GLU A 128 -7.11 5.19 -2.98
N GLY A 129 -6.18 6.11 -3.16
CA GLY A 129 -6.00 7.26 -2.30
C GLY A 129 -4.75 8.05 -2.62
N GLU A 130 -4.45 9.00 -1.76
CA GLU A 130 -3.28 9.87 -1.90
C GLU A 130 -2.46 9.84 -0.61
N ALA A 131 -1.14 9.90 -0.79
CA ALA A 131 -0.18 9.95 0.29
C ALA A 131 0.59 11.28 0.29
N GLU A 132 0.92 11.76 1.47
CA GLU A 132 1.92 12.79 1.69
C GLU A 132 3.04 12.18 2.52
N LEU A 133 4.28 12.37 2.06
CA LEU A 133 5.47 11.90 2.76
C LEU A 133 6.43 13.07 3.00
N VAL A 134 7.16 13.02 4.10
CA VAL A 134 8.29 13.90 4.36
C VAL A 134 9.57 13.17 3.99
N MET A 135 10.50 13.88 3.34
CA MET A 135 11.84 13.38 3.07
C MET A 135 12.82 14.08 4.00
N PHE A 136 13.50 13.31 4.83
CA PHE A 136 14.45 13.82 5.80
C PHE A 136 15.88 13.41 5.46
N PRO A 137 16.89 14.21 5.85
CA PRO A 137 18.28 13.85 5.60
C PRO A 137 18.66 12.55 6.30
N VAL A 138 19.48 11.75 5.63
CA VAL A 138 20.06 10.54 6.21
C VAL A 138 21.57 10.81 6.37
N ASP A 139 22.07 10.69 7.61
CA ASP A 139 23.49 10.89 7.90
C ASP A 139 24.34 9.83 7.18
N GLY A 140 25.38 10.27 6.51
CA GLY A 140 26.34 9.38 5.81
C GLY A 140 26.44 9.61 4.31
N GLU A 141 25.72 10.57 3.75
CA GLU A 141 25.90 11.01 2.38
C GLU A 141 26.45 12.44 2.33
N SER A 142 27.70 12.51 2.08
CA SER A 142 28.36 13.71 1.54
C SER A 142 28.58 13.51 0.05
#